data_6318c5f8d794214902a71eaa454a76a7
#
_entry.id   6318c5f8d794214902a71eaa454a76a7
#
_cell.length_a   1.000
_cell.length_b   1.000
_cell.length_c   1.000
_cell.angle_alpha   90.00
_cell.angle_beta   90.00
_cell.angle_gamma   90.00
#
_symmetry.space_group_name_H-M   'P 1'
#
loop_
_entity.id
_entity.type
_entity.pdbx_description
1 polymer ?
#
loop_
_entity_poly.entity_id
_entity_poly.type
_entity_poly.pdbx_seq_one_letter_code
_entity_poly.pdbx_strand_id
1 'polypeptide(L)'
;MRETVSLKKQYEIIDNSLRYRIHHLLPKLMEECGIDLWVILCREYNEDPVFRTMIPSLCLTARRLSCLVFINGKDGFGAYNFGRPDERLAKIYTQGYTDTKKDQMKELAAFIREQNPAKIAVNTSKLSGICDGLS
;
A
#
# COMPACT_ATOMS: atom_id res chain seq x y z
N MET A 1 -16.80 -3.44 -35.08
CA MET A 1 -17.13 -2.98 -33.69
C MET A 1 -16.03 -3.48 -32.75
N ARG A 2 -15.44 -2.61 -31.95
CA ARG A 2 -14.52 -3.08 -30.88
C ARG A 2 -15.41 -3.70 -29.79
N GLU A 3 -15.21 -4.97 -29.48
CA GLU A 3 -15.87 -5.61 -28.35
C GLU A 3 -15.45 -4.90 -27.06
N THR A 4 -16.42 -4.40 -26.32
CA THR A 4 -16.20 -3.84 -24.98
C THR A 4 -15.99 -4.98 -23.98
N VAL A 5 -14.89 -4.93 -23.27
CA VAL A 5 -14.59 -5.90 -22.21
C VAL A 5 -15.58 -5.72 -21.06
N SER A 6 -16.17 -6.82 -20.57
CA SER A 6 -17.10 -6.77 -19.43
C SER A 6 -16.44 -6.16 -18.19
N LEU A 7 -17.21 -5.51 -17.31
CA LEU A 7 -16.71 -4.92 -16.07
C LEU A 7 -15.97 -5.95 -15.19
N LYS A 8 -16.50 -7.17 -15.08
CA LYS A 8 -15.84 -8.25 -14.35
C LYS A 8 -14.44 -8.51 -14.90
N LYS A 9 -14.30 -8.59 -16.22
CA LYS A 9 -13.00 -8.82 -16.87
C LYS A 9 -12.06 -7.65 -16.71
N GLN A 10 -12.58 -6.41 -16.72
CA GLN A 10 -11.76 -5.22 -16.42
C GLN A 10 -11.18 -5.27 -15.01
N TYR A 11 -12.00 -5.63 -14.00
CA TYR A 11 -11.53 -5.77 -12.60
C TYR A 11 -10.49 -6.88 -12.46
N GLU A 12 -10.67 -8.02 -13.12
CA GLU A 12 -9.67 -9.09 -13.13
C GLU A 12 -8.32 -8.62 -13.72
N ILE A 13 -8.35 -7.88 -14.81
CA ILE A 13 -7.15 -7.33 -15.45
C ILE A 13 -6.44 -6.34 -14.51
N ILE A 14 -7.19 -5.42 -13.90
CA ILE A 14 -6.65 -4.43 -12.96
C ILE A 14 -6.01 -5.12 -11.76
N ASP A 15 -6.70 -6.07 -11.14
CA ASP A 15 -6.20 -6.76 -9.94
C ASP A 15 -4.99 -7.66 -10.25
N ASN A 16 -4.96 -8.32 -11.40
CA ASN A 16 -3.80 -9.10 -11.84
C ASN A 16 -2.59 -8.19 -12.12
N SER A 17 -2.82 -7.05 -12.78
CA SER A 17 -1.77 -6.05 -13.01
C SER A 17 -1.24 -5.49 -11.69
N LEU A 18 -2.12 -5.23 -10.71
CA LEU A 18 -1.73 -4.77 -9.38
C LEU A 18 -0.85 -5.80 -8.66
N ARG A 19 -1.25 -7.08 -8.65
CA ARG A 19 -0.44 -8.16 -8.05
C ARG A 19 0.94 -8.24 -8.70
N TYR A 20 1.00 -8.19 -10.03
CA TYR A 20 2.28 -8.22 -10.75
C TYR A 20 3.17 -7.04 -10.36
N ARG A 21 2.63 -5.83 -10.34
CA ARG A 21 3.38 -4.62 -9.95
C ARG A 21 3.93 -4.71 -8.54
N ILE A 22 3.11 -5.16 -7.58
CA ILE A 22 3.51 -5.25 -6.18
C ILE A 22 4.55 -6.34 -5.97
N HIS A 23 4.36 -7.54 -6.51
CA HIS A 23 5.21 -8.68 -6.17
C HIS A 23 6.40 -8.90 -7.12
N HIS A 24 6.41 -8.27 -8.30
CA HIS A 24 7.48 -8.47 -9.28
C HIS A 24 8.22 -7.18 -9.68
N LEU A 25 7.50 -6.07 -9.77
CA LEU A 25 8.11 -4.80 -10.19
C LEU A 25 8.62 -4.00 -8.99
N LEU A 26 7.79 -3.85 -7.97
CA LEU A 26 8.10 -3.00 -6.80
C LEU A 26 9.37 -3.43 -6.04
N PRO A 27 9.63 -4.74 -5.77
CA PRO A 27 10.87 -5.15 -5.11
C PRO A 27 12.12 -4.68 -5.85
N LYS A 28 12.12 -4.79 -7.18
CA LYS A 28 13.24 -4.34 -8.02
C LYS A 28 13.44 -2.83 -7.96
N LEU A 29 12.34 -2.07 -8.05
CA LEU A 29 12.40 -0.61 -7.96
C LEU A 29 12.87 -0.14 -6.58
N MET A 30 12.43 -0.78 -5.50
CA MET A 30 12.91 -0.47 -4.15
C MET A 30 14.41 -0.76 -4.01
N GLU A 31 14.89 -1.88 -4.57
CA GLU A 31 16.32 -2.21 -4.59
C GLU A 31 17.12 -1.18 -5.39
N GLU A 32 16.70 -0.85 -6.61
CA GLU A 32 17.34 0.16 -7.48
C GLU A 32 17.40 1.55 -6.81
N CYS A 33 16.36 1.92 -6.06
CA CYS A 33 16.31 3.18 -5.31
C CYS A 33 17.00 3.11 -3.95
N GLY A 34 17.43 1.92 -3.51
CA GLY A 34 18.03 1.69 -2.19
C GLY A 34 17.05 1.98 -1.05
N ILE A 35 15.77 1.63 -1.22
CA ILE A 35 14.70 1.81 -0.23
C ILE A 35 14.42 0.45 0.42
N ASP A 36 14.57 0.39 1.75
CA ASP A 36 14.30 -0.84 2.50
C ASP A 36 12.84 -0.96 2.89
N LEU A 37 12.19 0.16 3.20
CA LEU A 37 10.80 0.22 3.61
C LEU A 37 10.11 1.45 3.03
N TRP A 38 8.90 1.28 2.49
CA TRP A 38 8.08 2.37 1.99
C TRP A 38 6.71 2.35 2.66
N VAL A 39 6.32 3.50 3.23
CA VAL A 39 5.03 3.69 3.90
C VAL A 39 4.18 4.65 3.08
N ILE A 40 2.97 4.23 2.74
CA ILE A 40 1.95 5.07 2.13
C ILE A 40 0.83 5.26 3.15
N LEU A 41 0.70 6.48 3.65
CA LEU A 41 -0.36 6.89 4.56
C LEU A 41 -1.34 7.81 3.84
N CYS A 42 -2.63 7.61 4.05
CA CYS A 42 -3.64 8.56 3.60
C CYS A 42 -4.91 8.43 4.42
N ARG A 43 -5.75 9.45 4.35
CA ARG A 43 -7.04 9.51 5.02
C ARG A 43 -8.19 9.55 4.02
N GLU A 44 -9.35 9.14 4.47
CA GLU A 44 -10.61 9.35 3.78
C GLU A 44 -10.76 10.84 3.41
N TYR A 45 -11.13 11.11 2.16
CA TYR A 45 -11.20 12.45 1.54
C TYR A 45 -9.85 13.16 1.31
N ASN A 46 -8.74 12.54 1.64
CA ASN A 46 -7.40 13.03 1.34
C ASN A 46 -6.52 11.84 0.90
N GLU A 47 -6.96 11.15 -0.14
CA GLU A 47 -6.27 9.99 -0.68
C GLU A 47 -5.05 10.40 -1.50
N ASP A 48 -3.91 9.89 -1.10
CA ASP A 48 -2.69 9.96 -1.90
C ASP A 48 -2.94 9.30 -3.27
N PRO A 49 -2.62 9.97 -4.40
CA PRO A 49 -2.77 9.40 -5.74
C PRO A 49 -2.04 8.06 -5.91
N VAL A 50 -0.90 7.87 -5.27
CA VAL A 50 -0.15 6.61 -5.30
C VAL A 50 -0.92 5.50 -4.57
N PHE A 51 -1.54 5.79 -3.42
CA PHE A 51 -2.40 4.85 -2.71
C PHE A 51 -3.49 4.28 -3.64
N ARG A 52 -4.14 5.15 -4.42
CA ARG A 52 -5.19 4.74 -5.36
C ARG A 52 -4.69 3.78 -6.44
N THR A 53 -3.42 3.84 -6.79
CA THR A 53 -2.80 2.90 -7.74
C THR A 53 -2.39 1.58 -7.11
N MET A 54 -2.37 1.50 -5.78
CA MET A 54 -1.90 0.35 -5.00
C MET A 54 -3.03 -0.43 -4.33
N ILE A 55 -4.28 -0.11 -4.62
CA ILE A 55 -5.45 -0.82 -4.06
C ILE A 55 -6.21 -1.60 -5.13
N PRO A 56 -6.89 -2.71 -4.75
CA PRO A 56 -7.72 -3.50 -5.68
C PRO A 56 -8.83 -2.68 -6.33
N SER A 57 -9.27 -3.11 -7.51
CA SER A 57 -10.30 -2.45 -8.32
C SER A 57 -11.60 -2.14 -7.59
N LEU A 58 -11.99 -2.99 -6.64
CA LEU A 58 -13.19 -2.81 -5.83
C LEU A 58 -12.98 -1.94 -4.57
N CYS A 59 -11.75 -1.50 -4.28
CA CYS A 59 -11.44 -0.53 -3.24
C CYS A 59 -11.43 0.86 -3.85
N LEU A 60 -12.49 1.63 -3.65
CA LEU A 60 -12.65 2.92 -4.33
C LEU A 60 -12.04 4.10 -3.56
N THR A 61 -11.90 3.96 -2.24
CA THR A 61 -11.46 5.04 -1.35
C THR A 61 -10.63 4.51 -0.20
N ALA A 62 -9.83 5.39 0.41
CA ALA A 62 -9.27 5.15 1.74
C ALA A 62 -10.39 5.09 2.78
N ARG A 63 -10.18 4.39 3.88
CA ARG A 63 -11.11 4.32 5.01
C ARG A 63 -10.43 4.82 6.27
N ARG A 64 -10.87 5.96 6.81
CA ARG A 64 -10.24 6.63 7.96
C ARG A 64 -8.75 6.83 7.72
N LEU A 65 -7.88 6.18 8.51
CA LEU A 65 -6.45 6.12 8.25
C LEU A 65 -6.12 4.81 7.55
N SER A 66 -5.80 4.89 6.28
CA SER A 66 -5.29 3.77 5.47
C SER A 66 -3.77 3.81 5.44
N CYS A 67 -3.14 2.66 5.56
CA CYS A 67 -1.70 2.54 5.59
C CYS A 67 -1.27 1.27 4.85
N LEU A 68 -0.48 1.44 3.80
CA LEU A 68 0.19 0.35 3.09
C LEU A 68 1.68 0.43 3.38
N VAL A 69 2.29 -0.71 3.66
CA VAL A 69 3.72 -0.81 3.95
C VAL A 69 4.34 -1.87 3.04
N PHE A 70 5.41 -1.49 2.38
CA PHE A 70 6.23 -2.37 1.58
C PHE A 70 7.61 -2.47 2.23
N ILE A 71 8.11 -3.68 2.38
CA ILE A 71 9.45 -3.91 2.89
C ILE A 71 10.24 -4.77 1.90
N ASN A 72 11.49 -4.39 1.67
CA ASN A 72 12.45 -5.17 0.90
C ASN A 72 13.70 -5.39 1.78
N GLY A 73 13.54 -6.30 2.73
CA GLY A 73 14.53 -6.56 3.77
C GLY A 73 15.29 -7.87 3.57
N LYS A 74 16.03 -8.27 4.60
CA LYS A 74 16.86 -9.50 4.58
C LYS A 74 16.06 -10.77 4.36
N ASP A 75 14.81 -10.79 4.82
CA ASP A 75 13.91 -11.95 4.71
C ASP A 75 13.10 -11.94 3.41
N GLY A 76 13.39 -11.00 2.50
CA GLY A 76 12.73 -10.83 1.23
C GLY A 76 11.72 -9.69 1.21
N PHE A 77 10.88 -9.67 0.17
CA PHE A 77 9.87 -8.64 -0.04
C PHE A 77 8.56 -8.99 0.65
N GLY A 78 7.96 -8.00 1.32
CA GLY A 78 6.63 -8.09 1.93
C GLY A 78 5.78 -6.86 1.63
N ALA A 79 4.47 -7.08 1.46
CA ALA A 79 3.46 -6.05 1.27
C ALA A 79 2.37 -6.19 2.35
N TYR A 80 2.15 -5.15 3.13
CA TYR A 80 1.32 -5.19 4.33
C TYR A 80 0.24 -4.12 4.31
N ASN A 81 -0.94 -4.47 4.82
CA ASN A 81 -1.98 -3.52 5.17
C ASN A 81 -1.93 -3.24 6.69
N PHE A 82 -1.54 -2.03 7.07
CA PHE A 82 -1.64 -1.51 8.43
C PHE A 82 -2.88 -0.64 8.63
N GLY A 83 -3.77 -0.57 7.63
CA GLY A 83 -5.11 -0.04 7.77
C GLY A 83 -6.07 -1.06 8.41
N ARG A 84 -7.35 -0.70 8.51
CA ARG A 84 -8.38 -1.64 8.97
C ARG A 84 -8.41 -2.89 8.09
N PRO A 85 -8.68 -4.07 8.69
CA PRO A 85 -8.86 -5.29 7.92
C PRO A 85 -9.93 -5.13 6.84
N ASP A 86 -9.61 -5.59 5.62
CA ASP A 86 -10.50 -5.57 4.46
C ASP A 86 -10.21 -6.81 3.60
N GLU A 87 -11.24 -7.62 3.35
CA GLU A 87 -11.12 -8.87 2.59
C GLU A 87 -10.60 -8.67 1.15
N ARG A 88 -10.85 -7.49 0.57
CA ARG A 88 -10.36 -7.15 -0.78
C ARG A 88 -8.86 -6.92 -0.76
N LEU A 89 -8.35 -6.20 0.24
CA LEU A 89 -6.92 -5.98 0.45
C LEU A 89 -6.20 -7.27 0.84
N ALA A 90 -6.82 -8.13 1.63
CA ALA A 90 -6.25 -9.41 2.08
C ALA A 90 -5.89 -10.37 0.94
N LYS A 91 -6.41 -10.15 -0.27
CA LYS A 91 -6.04 -10.92 -1.47
C LYS A 91 -4.66 -10.57 -2.02
N ILE A 92 -4.09 -9.43 -1.61
CA ILE A 92 -2.83 -8.89 -2.12
C ILE A 92 -1.85 -8.61 -1.00
N TYR A 93 -2.35 -8.15 0.15
CA TYR A 93 -1.57 -7.69 1.29
C TYR A 93 -1.71 -8.60 2.50
N THR A 94 -0.62 -8.80 3.21
CA THR A 94 -0.66 -9.38 4.56
C THR A 94 -1.20 -8.35 5.55
N GLN A 95 -2.12 -8.75 6.42
CA GLN A 95 -2.66 -7.86 7.44
C GLN A 95 -1.64 -7.69 8.57
N GLY A 96 -1.06 -6.48 8.68
CA GLY A 96 -0.10 -6.14 9.73
C GLY A 96 -0.78 -5.61 11.01
N TYR A 97 -1.88 -4.90 10.86
CA TYR A 97 -2.68 -4.38 11.98
C TYR A 97 -3.90 -5.28 12.22
N THR A 98 -3.79 -6.20 13.16
CA THR A 98 -4.79 -7.25 13.40
C THR A 98 -5.70 -6.94 14.59
N ASP A 99 -5.20 -6.27 15.62
CA ASP A 99 -5.97 -5.89 16.80
C ASP A 99 -6.45 -4.43 16.72
N THR A 100 -7.68 -4.24 16.25
CA THR A 100 -8.28 -2.90 16.06
C THR A 100 -8.58 -2.14 17.36
N LYS A 101 -8.35 -2.75 18.53
CA LYS A 101 -8.44 -2.08 19.84
C LYS A 101 -7.15 -1.35 20.21
N LYS A 102 -6.04 -1.74 19.59
CA LYS A 102 -4.74 -1.08 19.79
C LYS A 102 -4.64 0.17 18.92
N ASP A 103 -3.68 1.02 19.28
CA ASP A 103 -3.32 2.20 18.49
C ASP A 103 -2.59 1.79 17.20
N GLN A 104 -3.17 2.09 16.06
CA GLN A 104 -2.67 1.73 14.73
C GLN A 104 -1.25 2.26 14.49
N MET A 105 -0.96 3.50 14.90
CA MET A 105 0.36 4.10 14.67
C MET A 105 1.43 3.51 15.58
N LYS A 106 1.07 3.07 16.79
CA LYS A 106 1.98 2.37 17.69
C LYS A 106 2.33 0.98 17.15
N GLU A 107 1.35 0.25 16.62
CA GLU A 107 1.59 -1.07 15.99
C GLU A 107 2.46 -0.91 14.73
N LEU A 108 2.20 0.10 13.89
CA LEU A 108 3.06 0.41 12.74
C LEU A 108 4.49 0.74 13.18
N ALA A 109 4.65 1.60 14.19
CA ALA A 109 5.96 1.98 14.69
C ALA A 109 6.73 0.79 15.30
N ALA A 110 6.03 -0.13 15.99
CA ALA A 110 6.62 -1.35 16.52
C ALA A 110 7.12 -2.26 15.38
N PHE A 111 6.30 -2.46 14.35
CA PHE A 111 6.68 -3.22 13.16
C PHE A 111 7.92 -2.63 12.48
N ILE A 112 7.95 -1.30 12.24
CA ILE A 112 9.09 -0.64 11.60
C ILE A 112 10.38 -0.84 12.43
N ARG A 113 10.30 -0.73 13.77
CA ARG A 113 11.46 -0.96 14.63
C ARG A 113 11.95 -2.40 14.56
N GLU A 114 11.06 -3.38 14.53
CA GLU A 114 11.39 -4.79 14.40
C GLU A 114 12.11 -5.09 13.10
N GLN A 115 11.64 -4.50 12.00
CA GLN A 115 12.25 -4.66 10.67
C GLN A 115 13.60 -3.95 10.55
N ASN A 116 13.86 -2.94 11.39
CA ASN A 116 15.11 -2.17 11.45
C ASN A 116 15.63 -1.71 10.06
N PRO A 117 14.81 -1.04 9.23
CA PRO A 117 15.22 -0.59 7.91
C PRO A 117 16.24 0.55 8.02
N ALA A 118 17.25 0.57 7.13
CA ALA A 118 18.22 1.66 7.06
C ALA A 118 17.61 2.89 6.35
N LYS A 119 16.74 2.66 5.33
CA LYS A 119 16.08 3.72 4.57
C LYS A 119 14.59 3.52 4.48
N ILE A 120 13.84 4.51 4.98
CA ILE A 120 12.39 4.57 4.93
C ILE A 120 11.96 5.63 3.93
N ALA A 121 11.12 5.25 2.97
CA ALA A 121 10.47 6.18 2.06
C ALA A 121 9.06 6.52 2.54
N VAL A 122 8.66 7.76 2.36
CA VAL A 122 7.30 8.27 2.59
C VAL A 122 6.92 9.19 1.44
N ASN A 123 5.63 9.31 1.17
CA ASN A 123 5.14 10.23 0.16
C ASN A 123 5.01 11.63 0.75
N THR A 124 5.62 12.60 0.10
CA THR A 124 5.52 14.03 0.44
C THR A 124 5.37 14.87 -0.81
N SER A 125 4.72 16.02 -0.71
CA SER A 125 4.62 16.97 -1.82
C SER A 125 4.54 18.40 -1.31
N LYS A 126 5.38 19.26 -1.91
CA LYS A 126 5.32 20.71 -1.68
C LYS A 126 4.24 21.42 -2.52
N LEU A 127 3.71 20.74 -3.55
CA LEU A 127 2.81 21.32 -4.54
C LEU A 127 1.37 20.85 -4.39
N SER A 128 1.15 19.71 -3.75
CA SER A 128 -0.18 19.09 -3.65
C SER A 128 -0.37 18.45 -2.27
N GLY A 129 -1.23 19.02 -1.46
CA GLY A 129 -1.54 18.51 -0.11
C GLY A 129 -2.16 17.10 -0.11
N ILE A 130 -2.76 16.66 -1.22
CA ILE A 130 -3.28 15.28 -1.35
C ILE A 130 -2.19 14.23 -1.60
N CYS A 131 -0.98 14.64 -1.93
CA CYS A 131 0.16 13.74 -2.14
C CYS A 131 1.05 13.63 -0.89
N ASP A 132 0.61 14.18 0.22
CA ASP A 132 1.31 14.17 1.50
C ASP A 132 0.38 13.61 2.58
N GLY A 133 0.38 12.31 2.73
CA GLY A 133 -0.45 11.61 3.71
C GLY A 133 0.01 11.81 5.17
N LEU A 134 1.13 12.51 5.37
CA LEU A 134 1.70 12.80 6.70
C LEU A 134 1.28 14.15 7.25
N SER A 135 0.66 15.00 6.45
CA SER A 135 0.18 16.33 6.85
C SER A 135 -1.23 16.32 7.45
#